data_da6f81f422f1be1814086a294451c7bb
#
_entry.id   da6f81f422f1be1814086a294451c7bb
#
_cell.length_a   1.000
_cell.length_b   1.000
_cell.length_c   1.000
_cell.angle_alpha   90.00
_cell.angle_beta   90.00
_cell.angle_gamma   90.00
#
_symmetry.space_group_name_H-M   'P 1'
#
loop_
_entity.id
_entity.type
_entity.pdbx_description
1 polymer ?
#
loop_
_entity_poly.entity_id
_entity_poly.type
_entity_poly.pdbx_seq_one_letter_code
_entity_poly.pdbx_strand_id
1 'polypeptide(L)'
;MRCEIIRDLLPLYIDKLTSEETNEMIEEHLKDCGACQQFYEEMSVEMKTELKESIKPKEKEKLNYLKRIKKKTMLQAFAIFCTLGIAVGIFFATFGIGVSVEKNEVSIKEVETKEGNWELELELKNGEHFDLVVVQDAKKSRSKEEQDGKVIWEHVHTVKKVLHNPFDDMGDSMTIGGKVGDGSRTIFLFEDKELIYEDGKPIMEK
;
A
#
# COMPACT_ATOMS: atom_id res chain seq x y z
N MET A 1 -47.25 -57.73 6.59
CA MET A 1 -47.19 -57.01 5.34
C MET A 1 -46.65 -57.92 4.24
N ARG A 2 -46.95 -57.69 2.92
CA ARG A 2 -46.45 -58.54 1.84
C ARG A 2 -45.02 -58.11 1.47
N CYS A 3 -44.10 -59.07 1.36
CA CYS A 3 -42.72 -58.82 1.03
C CYS A 3 -42.54 -58.09 -0.30
N GLU A 4 -43.42 -58.26 -1.27
CA GLU A 4 -43.42 -57.59 -2.57
C GLU A 4 -43.52 -56.06 -2.43
N ILE A 5 -44.46 -55.59 -1.56
CA ILE A 5 -44.64 -54.13 -1.33
C ILE A 5 -43.41 -53.52 -0.66
N ILE A 6 -42.83 -54.24 0.29
CA ILE A 6 -41.58 -53.75 0.95
C ILE A 6 -40.43 -53.64 -0.03
N ARG A 7 -40.22 -54.63 -0.90
CA ARG A 7 -39.19 -54.61 -1.93
C ARG A 7 -39.34 -53.44 -2.92
N ASP A 8 -40.58 -53.09 -3.27
CA ASP A 8 -40.87 -51.97 -4.16
C ASP A 8 -40.57 -50.62 -3.49
N LEU A 9 -40.70 -50.54 -2.17
CA LEU A 9 -40.46 -49.31 -1.40
C LEU A 9 -38.99 -49.16 -0.96
N LEU A 10 -38.18 -50.23 -0.92
CA LEU A 10 -36.80 -50.19 -0.47
C LEU A 10 -35.90 -49.19 -1.24
N PRO A 11 -35.99 -49.00 -2.57
CA PRO A 11 -35.22 -48.00 -3.28
C PRO A 11 -35.51 -46.58 -2.77
N LEU A 12 -36.80 -46.24 -2.58
CA LEU A 12 -37.23 -44.94 -2.07
C LEU A 12 -36.83 -44.74 -0.59
N TYR A 13 -36.85 -45.81 0.20
CA TYR A 13 -36.39 -45.79 1.59
C TYR A 13 -34.88 -45.50 1.68
N ILE A 14 -34.06 -46.13 0.84
CA ILE A 14 -32.59 -45.90 0.79
C ILE A 14 -32.29 -44.45 0.36
N ASP A 15 -33.09 -43.90 -0.55
CA ASP A 15 -32.96 -42.52 -1.02
C ASP A 15 -33.55 -41.48 -0.04
N LYS A 16 -34.15 -41.94 1.08
CA LYS A 16 -34.81 -41.10 2.08
C LYS A 16 -35.99 -40.29 1.53
N LEU A 17 -36.70 -40.84 0.58
CA LEU A 17 -37.87 -40.23 -0.07
C LEU A 17 -39.21 -40.75 0.45
N THR A 18 -39.19 -41.59 1.46
CA THR A 18 -40.38 -42.16 2.12
C THR A 18 -40.80 -41.33 3.34
N SER A 19 -42.10 -41.36 3.69
CA SER A 19 -42.61 -40.72 4.91
C SER A 19 -42.16 -41.47 6.17
N GLU A 20 -42.22 -40.80 7.33
CA GLU A 20 -41.80 -41.32 8.61
C GLU A 20 -42.60 -42.58 8.98
N GLU A 21 -43.91 -42.57 8.76
CA GLU A 21 -44.81 -43.74 8.99
C GLU A 21 -44.46 -44.92 8.07
N THR A 22 -44.06 -44.65 6.81
CA THR A 22 -43.61 -45.70 5.88
C THR A 22 -42.26 -46.26 6.32
N ASN A 23 -41.36 -45.43 6.83
CA ASN A 23 -40.07 -45.87 7.35
C ASN A 23 -40.23 -46.83 8.51
N GLU A 24 -41.09 -46.50 9.49
CA GLU A 24 -41.37 -47.36 10.62
C GLU A 24 -41.89 -48.72 10.16
N MET A 25 -42.81 -48.75 9.20
CA MET A 25 -43.36 -49.99 8.66
C MET A 25 -42.31 -50.87 7.95
N ILE A 26 -41.41 -50.24 7.20
CA ILE A 26 -40.31 -50.93 6.52
C ILE A 26 -39.34 -51.50 7.56
N GLU A 27 -38.94 -50.71 8.56
CA GLU A 27 -38.03 -51.14 9.62
C GLU A 27 -38.57 -52.28 10.47
N GLU A 28 -39.84 -52.25 10.79
CA GLU A 28 -40.49 -53.33 11.50
C GLU A 28 -40.47 -54.62 10.66
N HIS A 29 -40.81 -54.52 9.38
CA HIS A 29 -40.81 -55.72 8.50
C HIS A 29 -39.35 -56.25 8.29
N LEU A 30 -38.34 -55.38 8.17
CA LEU A 30 -36.96 -55.80 8.02
C LEU A 30 -36.43 -56.55 9.27
N LYS A 31 -36.95 -56.26 10.48
CA LYS A 31 -36.61 -57.01 11.71
C LYS A 31 -37.15 -58.41 11.70
N ASP A 32 -38.32 -58.60 11.09
CA ASP A 32 -39.03 -59.89 11.14
C ASP A 32 -38.78 -60.74 9.88
N CYS A 33 -38.32 -60.18 8.79
CA CYS A 33 -38.15 -60.88 7.51
C CYS A 33 -36.71 -60.87 7.01
N GLY A 34 -35.94 -61.91 7.25
CA GLY A 34 -34.54 -62.01 6.81
C GLY A 34 -34.31 -61.94 5.30
N ALA A 35 -35.31 -62.40 4.48
CA ALA A 35 -35.19 -62.29 3.01
C ALA A 35 -35.28 -60.84 2.50
N CYS A 36 -36.12 -60.02 3.16
CA CYS A 36 -36.16 -58.57 2.80
C CYS A 36 -34.95 -57.80 3.35
N GLN A 37 -34.43 -58.20 4.51
CA GLN A 37 -33.21 -57.63 5.07
C GLN A 37 -32.01 -57.90 4.17
N GLN A 38 -31.81 -59.13 3.68
CA GLN A 38 -30.73 -59.44 2.75
C GLN A 38 -30.84 -58.62 1.46
N PHE A 39 -32.03 -58.50 0.89
CA PHE A 39 -32.27 -57.69 -0.31
C PHE A 39 -31.95 -56.21 -0.08
N TYR A 40 -32.27 -55.65 1.08
CA TYR A 40 -31.93 -54.30 1.50
C TYR A 40 -30.41 -54.12 1.59
N GLU A 41 -29.69 -55.05 2.20
CA GLU A 41 -28.24 -55.01 2.33
C GLU A 41 -27.53 -55.04 0.96
N GLU A 42 -27.94 -55.97 0.08
CA GLU A 42 -27.39 -56.06 -1.28
C GLU A 42 -27.59 -54.76 -2.06
N MET A 43 -28.80 -54.20 -2.07
CA MET A 43 -29.14 -52.96 -2.77
C MET A 43 -28.40 -51.75 -2.18
N SER A 44 -28.26 -51.68 -0.88
CA SER A 44 -27.57 -50.57 -0.18
C SER A 44 -26.06 -50.57 -0.44
N VAL A 45 -25.44 -51.73 -0.65
CA VAL A 45 -24.02 -51.85 -0.98
C VAL A 45 -23.77 -51.46 -2.43
N GLU A 46 -24.63 -51.90 -3.36
CA GLU A 46 -24.50 -51.60 -4.79
C GLU A 46 -24.64 -50.11 -5.06
N MET A 47 -25.62 -49.45 -4.46
CA MET A 47 -25.82 -48.00 -4.59
C MET A 47 -24.67 -47.16 -3.97
N LYS A 48 -24.14 -47.59 -2.82
CA LYS A 48 -22.95 -46.94 -2.22
C LYS A 48 -21.68 -47.09 -3.07
N THR A 49 -21.57 -48.16 -3.83
CA THR A 49 -20.42 -48.42 -4.69
C THR A 49 -20.49 -47.58 -5.95
N GLU A 50 -21.66 -47.52 -6.61
CA GLU A 50 -21.86 -46.65 -7.80
C GLU A 50 -21.71 -45.16 -7.47
N LEU A 51 -22.21 -44.70 -6.31
CA LEU A 51 -22.07 -43.32 -5.88
C LEU A 51 -20.57 -42.96 -5.62
N LYS A 52 -19.79 -43.87 -5.07
CA LYS A 52 -18.38 -43.70 -4.81
C LYS A 52 -17.57 -43.67 -6.10
N GLU A 53 -17.89 -44.40 -7.11
CA GLU A 53 -17.21 -44.42 -8.40
C GLU A 53 -17.54 -43.22 -9.27
N SER A 54 -18.78 -42.75 -9.26
CA SER A 54 -19.23 -41.65 -10.12
C SER A 54 -18.77 -40.26 -9.64
N ILE A 55 -18.55 -40.04 -8.36
CA ILE A 55 -18.24 -38.72 -7.77
C ILE A 55 -16.73 -38.47 -7.64
N LYS A 56 -15.92 -39.49 -7.38
CA LYS A 56 -14.51 -39.33 -7.00
C LYS A 56 -13.52 -38.81 -8.08
N PRO A 57 -13.54 -39.23 -9.34
CA PRO A 57 -12.52 -38.77 -10.30
C PRO A 57 -12.82 -37.38 -10.86
N LYS A 58 -14.06 -37.07 -11.22
CA LYS A 58 -14.42 -35.80 -11.88
C LYS A 58 -14.37 -34.57 -10.97
N GLU A 59 -14.73 -34.73 -9.72
CA GLU A 59 -14.75 -33.62 -8.75
C GLU A 59 -13.34 -33.27 -8.24
N LYS A 60 -12.48 -34.27 -8.03
CA LYS A 60 -11.07 -34.06 -7.69
C LYS A 60 -10.28 -33.39 -8.82
N GLU A 61 -10.58 -33.72 -10.05
CA GLU A 61 -9.93 -33.14 -11.22
C GLU A 61 -10.35 -31.67 -11.42
N LYS A 62 -11.64 -31.35 -11.27
CA LYS A 62 -12.16 -29.97 -11.29
C LYS A 62 -11.58 -29.13 -10.14
N LEU A 63 -11.51 -29.66 -8.93
CA LEU A 63 -10.93 -28.98 -7.77
C LEU A 63 -9.43 -28.73 -7.93
N ASN A 64 -8.69 -29.67 -8.50
CA ASN A 64 -7.26 -29.53 -8.78
C ASN A 64 -6.99 -28.51 -9.90
N TYR A 65 -7.84 -28.47 -10.91
CA TYR A 65 -7.78 -27.47 -11.98
C TYR A 65 -8.04 -26.06 -11.46
N LEU A 66 -9.07 -25.87 -10.64
CA LEU A 66 -9.38 -24.58 -10.01
C LEU A 66 -8.27 -24.11 -9.04
N LYS A 67 -7.68 -25.03 -8.27
CA LYS A 67 -6.55 -24.72 -7.39
C LYS A 67 -5.30 -24.30 -8.18
N ARG A 68 -5.03 -24.95 -9.33
CA ARG A 68 -3.90 -24.63 -10.20
C ARG A 68 -4.07 -23.27 -10.88
N ILE A 69 -5.29 -22.93 -11.33
CA ILE A 69 -5.60 -21.61 -11.90
C ILE A 69 -5.48 -20.54 -10.82
N LYS A 70 -6.09 -20.71 -9.65
CA LYS A 70 -5.97 -19.75 -8.53
C LYS A 70 -4.52 -19.47 -8.16
N LYS A 71 -3.68 -20.52 -8.07
CA LYS A 71 -2.26 -20.33 -7.73
C LYS A 71 -1.50 -19.56 -8.81
N LYS A 72 -1.76 -19.84 -10.10
CA LYS A 72 -1.11 -19.17 -11.23
C LYS A 72 -1.54 -17.70 -11.34
N THR A 73 -2.84 -17.41 -11.24
CA THR A 73 -3.37 -16.04 -11.29
C THR A 73 -2.96 -15.23 -10.08
N MET A 74 -2.92 -15.83 -8.89
CA MET A 74 -2.45 -15.16 -7.68
C MET A 74 -0.95 -14.82 -7.75
N LEU A 75 -0.13 -15.72 -8.31
CA LEU A 75 1.30 -15.45 -8.51
C LEU A 75 1.53 -14.33 -9.54
N GLN A 76 0.76 -14.33 -10.64
CA GLN A 76 0.83 -13.27 -11.65
C GLN A 76 0.38 -11.91 -11.09
N ALA A 77 -0.72 -11.86 -10.34
CA ALA A 77 -1.17 -10.65 -9.67
C ALA A 77 -0.14 -10.12 -8.67
N PHE A 78 0.48 -11.01 -7.90
CA PHE A 78 1.55 -10.65 -6.96
C PHE A 78 2.79 -10.11 -7.70
N ALA A 79 3.20 -10.73 -8.81
CA ALA A 79 4.31 -10.25 -9.62
C ALA A 79 4.05 -8.84 -10.18
N ILE A 80 2.84 -8.58 -10.72
CA ILE A 80 2.44 -7.25 -11.21
C ILE A 80 2.46 -6.23 -10.06
N PHE A 81 1.97 -6.59 -8.89
CA PHE A 81 1.96 -5.70 -7.73
C PHE A 81 3.39 -5.35 -7.26
N CYS A 82 4.30 -6.35 -7.24
CA CYS A 82 5.70 -6.13 -6.91
C CYS A 82 6.41 -5.24 -7.94
N THR A 83 6.19 -5.46 -9.24
CA THR A 83 6.82 -4.63 -10.29
C THR A 83 6.32 -3.18 -10.23
N LEU A 84 5.03 -2.98 -10.00
CA LEU A 84 4.46 -1.64 -9.80
C LEU A 84 5.02 -0.96 -8.54
N GLY A 85 5.13 -1.69 -7.44
CA GLY A 85 5.74 -1.19 -6.19
C GLY A 85 7.20 -0.78 -6.36
N ILE A 86 7.98 -1.58 -7.09
CA ILE A 86 9.38 -1.25 -7.42
C ILE A 86 9.45 0.01 -8.30
N ALA A 87 8.61 0.10 -9.34
CA ALA A 87 8.57 1.26 -10.23
C ALA A 87 8.22 2.55 -9.48
N VAL A 88 7.22 2.50 -8.61
CA VAL A 88 6.85 3.62 -7.72
C VAL A 88 7.98 3.95 -6.76
N GLY A 89 8.63 2.95 -6.18
CA GLY A 89 9.78 3.14 -5.29
C GLY A 89 10.96 3.82 -5.99
N ILE A 90 11.29 3.40 -7.21
CA ILE A 90 12.33 4.04 -8.03
C ILE A 90 11.94 5.47 -8.36
N PHE A 91 10.68 5.72 -8.74
CA PHE A 91 10.19 7.07 -9.03
C PHE A 91 10.38 8.00 -7.83
N PHE A 92 9.93 7.60 -6.63
CA PHE A 92 10.12 8.41 -5.43
C PHE A 92 11.59 8.55 -5.01
N ALA A 93 12.42 7.53 -5.20
CA ALA A 93 13.84 7.61 -4.92
C ALA A 93 14.57 8.58 -5.88
N THR A 94 14.12 8.66 -7.14
CA THR A 94 14.74 9.50 -8.15
C THR A 94 14.30 10.96 -8.05
N PHE A 95 13.00 11.20 -7.84
CA PHE A 95 12.41 12.53 -7.88
C PHE A 95 12.03 13.09 -6.49
N GLY A 96 11.95 12.26 -5.46
CA GLY A 96 11.52 12.66 -4.11
C GLY A 96 12.65 12.84 -3.10
N ILE A 97 13.85 12.31 -3.37
CA ILE A 97 14.97 12.43 -2.44
C ILE A 97 15.89 13.56 -2.93
N GLY A 98 15.76 14.72 -2.27
CA GLY A 98 16.67 15.84 -2.54
C GLY A 98 18.08 15.56 -2.02
N VAL A 99 19.08 15.91 -2.81
CA VAL A 99 20.50 15.87 -2.47
C VAL A 99 20.90 17.24 -1.92
N SER A 100 21.71 17.26 -0.86
CA SER A 100 22.26 18.51 -0.32
C SER A 100 23.12 19.22 -1.38
N VAL A 101 23.15 20.54 -1.34
CA VAL A 101 23.82 21.40 -2.33
C VAL A 101 24.97 22.13 -1.64
N GLU A 102 26.11 22.22 -2.31
CA GLU A 102 27.20 23.11 -1.87
C GLU A 102 26.85 24.58 -2.16
N LYS A 103 27.36 25.48 -1.31
CA LYS A 103 27.10 26.92 -1.45
C LYS A 103 27.55 27.48 -2.82
N ASN A 104 28.63 26.95 -3.39
CA ASN A 104 29.16 27.40 -4.68
C ASN A 104 28.22 27.12 -5.86
N GLU A 105 27.30 26.10 -5.73
CA GLU A 105 26.32 25.74 -6.75
C GLU A 105 25.07 26.66 -6.75
N VAL A 106 24.89 27.48 -5.68
CA VAL A 106 23.73 28.37 -5.54
C VAL A 106 24.12 29.80 -5.56
N SER A 107 23.44 30.59 -6.39
CA SER A 107 23.49 32.06 -6.38
C SER A 107 22.40 32.56 -5.44
N ILE A 108 22.75 33.50 -4.57
CA ILE A 108 21.76 34.19 -3.72
C ILE A 108 21.79 35.66 -4.11
N LYS A 109 20.64 36.17 -4.50
CA LYS A 109 20.45 37.57 -4.92
C LYS A 109 19.42 38.23 -4.01
N GLU A 110 19.69 39.47 -3.62
CA GLU A 110 18.69 40.32 -2.95
C GLU A 110 17.74 40.87 -4.02
N VAL A 111 16.46 40.72 -3.81
CA VAL A 111 15.42 41.23 -4.71
C VAL A 111 14.91 42.56 -4.18
N GLU A 112 14.83 43.56 -5.06
CA GLU A 112 14.21 44.84 -4.69
C GLU A 112 12.73 44.66 -4.37
N THR A 113 12.37 44.93 -3.11
CA THR A 113 10.99 44.81 -2.60
C THR A 113 10.45 46.14 -2.14
N LYS A 114 9.13 46.15 -1.82
CA LYS A 114 8.49 47.32 -1.21
C LYS A 114 9.05 47.57 0.19
N GLU A 115 9.06 48.87 0.58
CA GLU A 115 9.52 49.28 1.91
C GLU A 115 9.01 48.38 3.03
N GLY A 116 9.93 47.95 3.90
CA GLY A 116 9.60 47.11 5.07
C GLY A 116 9.63 45.61 4.83
N ASN A 117 9.92 45.15 3.64
CA ASN A 117 10.10 43.70 3.35
C ASN A 117 11.50 43.45 2.80
N TRP A 118 11.96 42.22 2.91
CA TRP A 118 13.16 41.72 2.25
C TRP A 118 12.83 40.42 1.54
N GLU A 119 13.48 40.18 0.42
CA GLU A 119 13.35 38.94 -0.36
C GLU A 119 14.73 38.53 -0.90
N LEU A 120 14.99 37.22 -0.79
CA LEU A 120 16.19 36.58 -1.32
C LEU A 120 15.78 35.56 -2.35
N GLU A 121 16.32 35.71 -3.55
CA GLU A 121 16.17 34.69 -4.61
C GLU A 121 17.39 33.77 -4.57
N LEU A 122 17.14 32.50 -4.40
CA LEU A 122 18.12 31.43 -4.51
C LEU A 122 17.97 30.78 -5.87
N GLU A 123 19.04 30.65 -6.62
CA GLU A 123 19.04 30.09 -7.97
C GLU A 123 20.20 29.10 -8.14
N LEU A 124 19.94 27.93 -8.72
CA LEU A 124 20.96 26.95 -9.07
C LEU A 124 21.75 27.45 -10.29
N LYS A 125 23.09 27.49 -10.21
CA LYS A 125 23.93 27.88 -11.32
C LYS A 125 23.94 26.93 -12.51
N ASN A 126 23.62 25.65 -12.27
CA ASN A 126 23.53 24.58 -13.27
C ASN A 126 22.18 23.87 -13.17
N GLY A 127 21.08 24.64 -13.28
CA GLY A 127 19.71 24.16 -13.09
C GLY A 127 19.10 23.32 -14.22
N GLU A 128 19.85 23.04 -15.34
CA GLU A 128 19.28 22.38 -16.52
C GLU A 128 18.56 21.05 -16.26
N HIS A 129 18.94 20.34 -15.18
CA HIS A 129 18.38 19.00 -14.85
C HIS A 129 17.90 18.88 -13.41
N PHE A 130 17.97 19.95 -12.64
CA PHE A 130 17.65 19.94 -11.22
C PHE A 130 16.77 21.14 -10.86
N ASP A 131 15.82 20.85 -9.99
CA ASP A 131 14.98 21.86 -9.35
C ASP A 131 15.53 22.18 -7.96
N LEU A 132 15.45 23.44 -7.55
CA LEU A 132 15.85 23.90 -6.23
C LEU A 132 14.72 23.72 -5.23
N VAL A 133 15.01 23.06 -4.13
CA VAL A 133 14.06 22.87 -3.03
C VAL A 133 14.65 23.41 -1.74
N VAL A 134 13.96 24.35 -1.13
CA VAL A 134 14.32 24.90 0.18
C VAL A 134 13.28 24.47 1.19
N VAL A 135 13.67 23.61 2.12
CA VAL A 135 12.77 23.04 3.12
C VAL A 135 13.02 23.69 4.47
N GLN A 136 12.00 24.32 5.03
CA GLN A 136 12.07 24.81 6.41
C GLN A 136 12.08 23.65 7.39
N ASP A 137 13.14 23.54 8.17
CA ASP A 137 13.27 22.53 9.22
C ASP A 137 12.65 23.03 10.53
N ALA A 138 11.38 22.70 10.74
CA ALA A 138 10.64 23.09 11.94
C ALA A 138 11.26 22.55 13.24
N LYS A 139 12.04 21.47 13.20
CA LYS A 139 12.71 20.89 14.37
C LYS A 139 13.99 21.65 14.74
N LYS A 140 14.63 22.27 13.76
CA LYS A 140 15.84 23.07 13.97
C LYS A 140 15.51 24.54 14.17
N SER A 141 14.36 25.00 13.66
CA SER A 141 13.87 26.36 13.90
C SER A 141 13.52 26.57 15.38
N ARG A 142 14.05 27.60 15.99
CA ARG A 142 13.92 27.86 17.43
C ARG A 142 13.98 29.36 17.76
N SER A 143 13.45 29.74 18.92
CA SER A 143 13.71 31.02 19.51
C SER A 143 14.99 30.98 20.31
N LYS A 144 15.82 32.01 20.23
CA LYS A 144 17.05 32.18 20.97
C LYS A 144 17.05 33.52 21.67
N GLU A 145 17.34 33.52 22.93
CA GLU A 145 17.51 34.75 23.72
C GLU A 145 18.98 35.19 23.64
N GLU A 146 19.21 36.43 23.20
CA GLU A 146 20.54 36.99 23.22
C GLU A 146 20.87 37.63 24.57
N GLN A 147 22.16 38.01 24.78
CA GLN A 147 22.65 38.51 26.07
C GLN A 147 22.01 39.86 26.48
N ASP A 148 21.38 40.57 25.56
CA ASP A 148 20.64 41.82 25.80
C ASP A 148 19.16 41.59 26.12
N GLY A 149 18.71 40.36 26.27
CA GLY A 149 17.31 39.98 26.55
C GLY A 149 16.40 40.01 25.32
N LYS A 150 16.94 40.22 24.13
CA LYS A 150 16.17 40.19 22.88
C LYS A 150 15.94 38.75 22.44
N VAL A 151 14.69 38.39 22.19
CA VAL A 151 14.34 37.09 21.62
C VAL A 151 14.41 37.15 20.11
N ILE A 152 15.21 36.32 19.50
CA ILE A 152 15.36 36.18 18.05
C ILE A 152 14.81 34.83 17.61
N TRP A 153 14.04 34.86 16.53
CA TRP A 153 13.52 33.64 15.91
C TRP A 153 14.48 33.18 14.80
N GLU A 154 15.07 32.00 14.97
CA GLU A 154 15.92 31.37 13.98
C GLU A 154 15.06 30.44 13.10
N HIS A 155 14.88 30.79 11.83
CA HIS A 155 14.26 29.96 10.81
C HIS A 155 15.32 29.23 10.03
N VAL A 156 15.38 27.92 10.22
CA VAL A 156 16.40 27.08 9.59
C VAL A 156 15.84 26.46 8.33
N HIS A 157 16.50 26.71 7.21
CA HIS A 157 16.16 26.21 5.89
C HIS A 157 17.28 25.32 5.35
N THR A 158 16.94 24.09 4.98
CA THR A 158 17.88 23.19 4.30
C THR A 158 17.72 23.33 2.79
N VAL A 159 18.80 23.66 2.11
CA VAL A 159 18.83 23.82 0.66
C VAL A 159 19.22 22.50 0.01
N LYS A 160 18.39 22.04 -0.93
CA LYS A 160 18.54 20.78 -1.64
C LYS A 160 18.28 20.96 -3.12
N LYS A 161 18.84 20.08 -3.94
CA LYS A 161 18.47 19.92 -5.35
C LYS A 161 17.78 18.57 -5.54
N VAL A 162 16.75 18.54 -6.34
CA VAL A 162 16.04 17.31 -6.77
C VAL A 162 16.18 17.20 -8.28
N LEU A 163 16.10 15.97 -8.80
CA LEU A 163 16.11 15.80 -10.25
C LEU A 163 14.82 16.42 -10.82
N HIS A 164 14.96 17.19 -11.91
CA HIS A 164 13.81 17.83 -12.57
C HIS A 164 12.71 16.81 -12.87
N ASN A 165 11.53 17.10 -12.39
CA ASN A 165 10.37 16.24 -12.58
C ASN A 165 9.51 16.82 -13.72
N PRO A 166 9.32 16.10 -14.84
CA PRO A 166 8.53 16.58 -15.97
C PRO A 166 7.03 16.80 -15.68
N PHE A 167 6.59 16.38 -14.49
CA PHE A 167 5.19 16.55 -14.02
C PHE A 167 5.04 17.66 -12.98
N ASP A 168 6.10 18.40 -12.68
CA ASP A 168 6.13 19.46 -11.67
C ASP A 168 6.93 20.66 -12.20
N ASP A 169 6.47 21.86 -11.90
CA ASP A 169 7.03 23.13 -12.36
C ASP A 169 7.81 23.85 -11.24
N MET A 170 8.56 23.09 -10.41
CA MET A 170 9.28 23.70 -9.28
C MET A 170 10.40 24.66 -9.70
N GLY A 171 11.09 24.37 -10.79
CA GLY A 171 12.14 25.23 -11.34
C GLY A 171 13.46 25.21 -10.55
N ASP A 172 14.44 25.94 -11.08
CA ASP A 172 15.80 26.04 -10.56
C ASP A 172 16.00 27.21 -9.57
N SER A 173 14.95 27.97 -9.29
CA SER A 173 14.97 29.13 -8.40
C SER A 173 13.86 29.14 -7.38
N MET A 174 14.10 29.74 -6.22
CA MET A 174 13.12 29.90 -5.15
C MET A 174 13.35 31.24 -4.42
N THR A 175 12.25 31.93 -4.12
CA THR A 175 12.29 33.19 -3.36
C THR A 175 11.84 32.97 -1.92
N ILE A 176 12.62 33.48 -0.98
CA ILE A 176 12.31 33.50 0.44
C ILE A 176 12.33 34.92 0.94
N GLY A 177 11.34 35.35 1.68
CA GLY A 177 11.25 36.70 2.18
C GLY A 177 10.62 36.83 3.56
N GLY A 178 10.75 38.04 4.11
CA GLY A 178 10.20 38.39 5.42
C GLY A 178 10.05 39.89 5.60
N LYS A 179 9.72 40.31 6.82
CA LYS A 179 9.63 41.75 7.18
C LYS A 179 10.92 42.21 7.84
N VAL A 180 11.32 43.41 7.51
CA VAL A 180 12.50 44.07 8.14
C VAL A 180 12.13 44.39 9.60
N GLY A 181 13.04 44.00 10.52
CA GLY A 181 12.87 44.30 11.95
C GLY A 181 11.87 43.40 12.71
N ASP A 182 11.48 42.28 12.14
CA ASP A 182 10.59 41.30 12.83
C ASP A 182 11.33 40.49 13.92
N GLY A 183 12.63 40.67 14.05
CA GLY A 183 13.47 39.96 15.03
C GLY A 183 13.73 38.52 14.64
N SER A 184 13.69 38.21 13.34
CA SER A 184 13.98 36.88 12.83
C SER A 184 15.30 36.80 12.10
N ARG A 185 15.96 35.64 12.19
CA ARG A 185 17.13 35.24 11.41
C ARG A 185 16.81 34.08 10.54
N THR A 186 17.21 34.15 9.29
CA THR A 186 17.09 33.06 8.33
C THR A 186 18.44 32.37 8.16
N ILE A 187 18.49 31.09 8.42
CA ILE A 187 19.69 30.26 8.34
C ILE A 187 19.53 29.29 7.19
N PHE A 188 20.38 29.40 6.18
CA PHE A 188 20.45 28.46 5.07
C PHE A 188 21.55 27.42 5.36
N LEU A 189 21.15 26.15 5.42
CA LEU A 189 22.05 25.02 5.55
C LEU A 189 22.39 24.47 4.17
N PHE A 190 23.64 24.61 3.77
CA PHE A 190 24.26 23.94 2.63
C PHE A 190 25.02 22.70 3.10
N GLU A 191 25.56 21.91 2.18
CA GLU A 191 26.37 20.74 2.52
C GLU A 191 27.69 21.14 3.21
N ASP A 192 28.31 22.20 2.72
CA ASP A 192 29.64 22.70 3.12
C ASP A 192 29.58 23.85 4.13
N LYS A 193 28.47 24.61 4.20
CA LYS A 193 28.40 25.88 4.94
C LYS A 193 27.01 26.19 5.49
N GLU A 194 26.97 27.06 6.50
CA GLU A 194 25.77 27.72 7.00
C GLU A 194 25.85 29.23 6.71
N LEU A 195 24.82 29.76 6.08
CA LEU A 195 24.69 31.22 5.87
C LEU A 195 23.59 31.77 6.75
N ILE A 196 23.88 32.84 7.46
CA ILE A 196 22.95 33.49 8.38
C ILE A 196 22.62 34.88 7.85
N TYR A 197 21.33 35.13 7.66
CA TYR A 197 20.78 36.40 7.20
C TYR A 197 19.89 37.01 8.30
N GLU A 198 19.96 38.33 8.45
CA GLU A 198 19.04 39.12 9.25
C GLU A 198 18.53 40.27 8.38
N ASP A 199 17.21 40.45 8.30
CA ASP A 199 16.57 41.42 7.43
C ASP A 199 17.04 41.35 5.95
N GLY A 200 17.27 40.14 5.43
CA GLY A 200 17.73 39.90 4.07
C GLY A 200 19.24 40.13 3.84
N LYS A 201 20.01 40.61 4.85
CA LYS A 201 21.45 40.88 4.75
C LYS A 201 22.27 39.78 5.38
N PRO A 202 23.36 39.35 4.75
CA PRO A 202 24.24 38.34 5.32
C PRO A 202 24.98 38.89 6.54
N ILE A 203 24.89 38.17 7.67
CA ILE A 203 25.58 38.53 8.92
C ILE A 203 26.78 37.61 9.20
N MET A 204 26.66 36.34 8.87
CA MET A 204 27.69 35.35 9.18
C MET A 204 27.70 34.20 8.20
N GLU A 205 28.90 33.71 7.91
CA GLU A 205 29.16 32.47 7.18
C GLU A 205 29.98 31.54 8.12
N LYS A 206 29.54 30.30 8.30
CA LYS A 206 30.21 29.28 9.12
C LYS A 206 30.60 28.06 8.31
#